data_d458c5a464aceb7e664edbdb5267a57d
#
_entry.id   d458c5a464aceb7e664edbdb5267a57d
#
_cell.length_a   1.000
_cell.length_b   1.000
_cell.length_c   1.000
_cell.angle_alpha   90.00
_cell.angle_beta   90.00
_cell.angle_gamma   90.00
#
_symmetry.space_group_name_H-M   'P 1'
#
loop_
_entity.id
_entity.type
_entity.pdbx_description
1 polymer ?
#
loop_
_entity_poly.entity_id
_entity_poly.type
_entity_poly.pdbx_seq_one_letter_code
_entity_poly.pdbx_strand_id
1 'polypeptide(L)'
;MVEDKRLEELYSAALEKINKNTNDEKKGSRFRSVKLFFSFDIVNSSLYKDTNYLGWQSVLTTLLTDIQKNVTKEIPTAQLWRVLGDEIIFFVTIRNVEEIYSTVDAIYGILIITNAKLKNERFFENIDGNFSDKEIVWMKKSNILAVQSAAWLAIVLNGDNSLFSPYDNVFKKYRLRDNQQINEFLGQDIDTGFRIKKETQDRRLVVSVELAKILSDKTEYLSRLNIITYKSLKGVWQNRLYPIIWYHDPKVSGVPFEDSFYYDETTYSQLSKAYFLNREKDEGDITSYMFLNVHKALEKIIKDQKLGGKVEQIYQVINDTENDVIAVENEFNNRMLEFHCAAVCCDVENKKVLIAKRKNRKFFSGLWEFGCAKASIDKNLCDSIKEDYKNDFGIEIDIICDNKRKDREPKPIALYQVDKVDKLQKGVIVVAKIIQNLEQIDGVIKKRGKHEKYKWITEQEIETFDEPAINDFKDTLKKVFTMWDEIFKEK
;
A
#
# COMPACT_ATOMS: atom_id res chain seq x y z
N MET A 1 22.18 -38.09 -18.22
CA MET A 1 21.73 -39.27 -17.47
C MET A 1 22.08 -39.28 -15.99
N VAL A 2 23.22 -38.76 -15.54
CA VAL A 2 23.56 -38.68 -14.10
C VAL A 2 22.94 -37.42 -13.44
N GLU A 3 22.83 -36.33 -14.15
CA GLU A 3 22.20 -35.09 -13.66
C GLU A 3 20.67 -35.22 -13.52
N ASP A 4 20.04 -35.97 -14.42
CA ASP A 4 18.57 -36.17 -14.36
C ASP A 4 18.17 -36.97 -13.13
N LYS A 5 18.94 -38.01 -12.76
CA LYS A 5 18.67 -38.80 -11.57
C LYS A 5 18.79 -37.98 -10.26
N ARG A 6 19.74 -37.06 -10.23
CA ARG A 6 19.96 -36.20 -9.06
C ARG A 6 18.86 -35.16 -8.89
N LEU A 7 18.31 -34.67 -10.00
CA LEU A 7 17.14 -33.80 -10.03
C LEU A 7 15.86 -34.55 -9.62
N GLU A 8 15.67 -35.79 -10.09
CA GLU A 8 14.55 -36.64 -9.69
C GLU A 8 14.61 -37.02 -8.21
N GLU A 9 15.81 -37.34 -7.69
CA GLU A 9 16.01 -37.62 -6.26
C GLU A 9 15.77 -36.38 -5.37
N LEU A 10 16.19 -35.20 -5.81
CA LEU A 10 15.91 -33.93 -5.12
C LEU A 10 14.41 -33.56 -5.18
N TYR A 11 13.77 -33.85 -6.30
CA TYR A 11 12.34 -33.62 -6.48
C TYR A 11 11.52 -34.61 -5.63
N SER A 12 11.90 -35.89 -5.59
CA SER A 12 11.27 -36.92 -4.75
C SER A 12 11.47 -36.62 -3.25
N ALA A 13 12.65 -36.20 -2.84
CA ALA A 13 12.92 -35.82 -1.45
C ALA A 13 12.17 -34.53 -1.03
N ALA A 14 11.98 -33.61 -1.96
CA ALA A 14 11.13 -32.42 -1.74
C ALA A 14 9.66 -32.81 -1.62
N LEU A 15 9.16 -33.69 -2.48
CA LEU A 15 7.79 -34.22 -2.43
C LEU A 15 7.53 -35.06 -1.18
N GLU A 16 8.50 -35.89 -0.72
CA GLU A 16 8.36 -36.61 0.55
C GLU A 16 8.33 -35.71 1.77
N LYS A 17 9.09 -34.60 1.76
CA LYS A 17 9.01 -33.56 2.79
C LYS A 17 7.65 -32.85 2.78
N ILE A 18 7.10 -32.60 1.60
CA ILE A 18 5.77 -32.02 1.42
C ILE A 18 4.68 -32.98 1.93
N ASN A 19 4.77 -34.27 1.59
CA ASN A 19 3.79 -35.28 1.98
C ASN A 19 3.85 -35.70 3.47
N LYS A 20 4.98 -35.50 4.15
CA LYS A 20 5.06 -35.67 5.61
C LYS A 20 4.39 -34.57 6.41
N ASN A 21 4.07 -33.46 5.80
CA ASN A 21 3.47 -32.27 6.42
C ASN A 21 1.98 -32.11 6.11
N THR A 22 1.23 -33.21 5.86
CA THR A 22 -0.24 -33.17 5.62
C THR A 22 -1.06 -32.55 6.77
N ASN A 23 -0.49 -32.42 7.96
CA ASN A 23 -1.04 -31.55 9.03
C ASN A 23 -0.69 -30.06 8.88
N ASP A 24 0.24 -29.70 7.98
CA ASP A 24 0.64 -28.32 7.72
C ASP A 24 -0.11 -27.70 6.53
N GLU A 25 -0.85 -28.47 5.72
CA GLU A 25 -1.66 -27.91 4.63
C GLU A 25 -2.73 -26.95 5.16
N LYS A 26 -3.39 -27.29 6.28
CA LYS A 26 -4.32 -26.38 6.96
C LYS A 26 -3.63 -25.15 7.58
N LYS A 27 -2.34 -25.25 7.93
CA LYS A 27 -1.53 -24.09 8.34
C LYS A 27 -1.03 -23.30 7.16
N GLY A 28 -0.76 -23.96 6.00
CA GLY A 28 -0.30 -23.31 4.78
C GLY A 28 -1.32 -22.32 4.20
N SER A 29 -2.62 -22.61 4.30
CA SER A 29 -3.69 -21.72 3.85
C SER A 29 -3.72 -20.41 4.65
N ARG A 30 -3.42 -20.43 5.94
CA ARG A 30 -3.39 -19.26 6.83
C ARG A 30 -2.31 -18.24 6.48
N PHE A 31 -1.32 -18.61 5.70
CA PHE A 31 -0.22 -17.74 5.31
C PHE A 31 -0.30 -17.26 3.87
N ARG A 32 -1.34 -17.64 3.12
CA ARG A 32 -1.55 -17.25 1.74
C ARG A 32 -2.64 -16.19 1.62
N SER A 33 -2.47 -15.31 0.66
CA SER A 33 -3.52 -14.39 0.23
C SER A 33 -3.45 -14.21 -1.29
N VAL A 34 -4.61 -14.06 -1.92
CA VAL A 34 -4.67 -13.62 -3.30
C VAL A 34 -4.59 -12.11 -3.33
N LYS A 35 -3.66 -11.59 -4.11
CA LYS A 35 -3.54 -10.15 -4.34
C LYS A 35 -3.79 -9.83 -5.80
N LEU A 36 -4.61 -8.82 -6.03
CA LEU A 36 -4.78 -8.20 -7.33
C LEU A 36 -3.86 -6.98 -7.38
N PHE A 37 -2.82 -7.08 -8.21
CA PHE A 37 -1.91 -5.98 -8.50
C PHE A 37 -2.41 -5.20 -9.69
N PHE A 38 -2.21 -3.90 -9.67
CA PHE A 38 -2.50 -3.05 -10.81
C PHE A 38 -1.61 -1.82 -10.85
N SER A 39 -1.35 -1.34 -12.06
CA SER A 39 -0.54 -0.16 -12.27
C SER A 39 -1.19 0.82 -13.21
N PHE A 40 -0.83 2.10 -13.05
CA PHE A 40 -1.08 3.15 -14.02
C PHE A 40 0.26 3.73 -14.45
N ASP A 41 0.47 3.81 -15.75
CA ASP A 41 1.72 4.27 -16.36
C ASP A 41 1.43 5.40 -17.35
N ILE A 42 2.23 6.47 -17.29
CA ILE A 42 2.05 7.65 -18.13
C ILE A 42 2.81 7.44 -19.43
N VAL A 43 2.06 7.21 -20.50
CA VAL A 43 2.62 7.01 -21.83
C VAL A 43 3.22 8.30 -22.37
N ASN A 44 4.32 8.16 -23.12
CA ASN A 44 5.06 9.26 -23.73
C ASN A 44 5.62 10.29 -22.75
N SER A 45 5.78 9.95 -21.47
CA SER A 45 6.32 10.85 -20.45
C SER A 45 7.72 11.35 -20.79
N SER A 46 8.58 10.52 -21.42
CA SER A 46 9.91 10.92 -21.85
C SER A 46 9.86 11.96 -22.94
N LEU A 47 9.02 11.74 -23.99
CA LEU A 47 8.81 12.70 -25.04
C LEU A 47 8.25 14.02 -24.49
N TYR A 48 7.33 13.94 -23.53
CA TYR A 48 6.76 15.11 -22.88
C TYR A 48 7.81 15.89 -22.08
N LYS A 49 8.71 15.21 -21.35
CA LYS A 49 9.83 15.82 -20.63
C LYS A 49 10.77 16.56 -21.57
N ASP A 50 11.06 15.99 -22.73
CA ASP A 50 11.93 16.60 -23.73
C ASP A 50 11.32 17.85 -24.38
N THR A 51 10.00 17.83 -24.58
CA THR A 51 9.27 18.93 -25.22
C THR A 51 8.84 20.02 -24.27
N ASN A 52 8.69 19.73 -22.97
CA ASN A 52 8.24 20.66 -21.96
C ASN A 52 9.17 20.69 -20.72
N TYR A 53 10.38 21.18 -20.95
CA TYR A 53 11.48 21.14 -20.00
C TYR A 53 11.16 21.78 -18.64
N LEU A 54 10.37 22.86 -18.60
CA LEU A 54 10.09 23.63 -17.38
C LEU A 54 8.88 23.12 -16.59
N GLY A 55 7.88 22.55 -17.26
CA GLY A 55 6.58 22.24 -16.63
C GLY A 55 6.30 20.75 -16.40
N TRP A 56 7.12 19.85 -16.92
CA TRP A 56 6.81 18.43 -16.91
C TRP A 56 6.63 17.84 -15.50
N GLN A 57 7.41 18.31 -14.52
CA GLN A 57 7.33 17.79 -13.15
C GLN A 57 5.96 18.04 -12.54
N SER A 58 5.45 19.26 -12.65
CA SER A 58 4.14 19.62 -12.12
C SER A 58 3.02 18.81 -12.75
N VAL A 59 3.07 18.59 -14.07
CA VAL A 59 2.06 17.80 -14.78
C VAL A 59 2.09 16.33 -14.34
N LEU A 60 3.26 15.69 -14.36
CA LEU A 60 3.37 14.28 -14.00
C LEU A 60 3.05 14.05 -12.53
N THR A 61 3.52 14.90 -11.63
CA THR A 61 3.23 14.79 -10.20
C THR A 61 1.74 14.96 -9.91
N THR A 62 1.10 15.96 -10.55
CA THR A 62 -0.34 16.19 -10.41
C THR A 62 -1.13 15.00 -10.93
N LEU A 63 -0.75 14.43 -12.08
CA LEU A 63 -1.40 13.29 -12.66
C LEU A 63 -1.30 12.04 -11.78
N LEU A 64 -0.11 11.70 -11.28
CA LEU A 64 0.09 10.58 -10.36
C LEU A 64 -0.67 10.79 -9.04
N THR A 65 -0.70 12.02 -8.52
CA THR A 65 -1.46 12.37 -7.32
C THR A 65 -2.97 12.24 -7.54
N ASP A 66 -3.47 12.66 -8.69
CA ASP A 66 -4.89 12.52 -9.05
C ASP A 66 -5.28 11.03 -9.21
N ILE A 67 -4.44 10.23 -9.85
CA ILE A 67 -4.63 8.77 -9.93
C ILE A 67 -4.68 8.17 -8.52
N GLN A 68 -3.73 8.50 -7.65
CA GLN A 68 -3.69 8.00 -6.28
C GLN A 68 -4.95 8.38 -5.49
N LYS A 69 -5.42 9.63 -5.61
CA LYS A 69 -6.67 10.09 -4.97
C LYS A 69 -7.88 9.31 -5.46
N ASN A 70 -7.99 9.09 -6.79
CA ASN A 70 -9.08 8.33 -7.36
C ASN A 70 -9.03 6.85 -6.92
N VAL A 71 -7.83 6.23 -6.88
CA VAL A 71 -7.67 4.86 -6.37
C VAL A 71 -8.09 4.78 -4.91
N THR A 72 -7.65 5.69 -4.05
CA THR A 72 -8.02 5.69 -2.62
C THR A 72 -9.53 5.86 -2.43
N LYS A 73 -10.18 6.63 -3.29
CA LYS A 73 -11.62 6.87 -3.23
C LYS A 73 -12.44 5.67 -3.72
N GLU A 74 -12.10 5.13 -4.90
CA GLU A 74 -12.89 4.09 -5.58
C GLU A 74 -12.53 2.67 -5.09
N ILE A 75 -11.30 2.49 -4.60
CA ILE A 75 -10.78 1.21 -4.08
C ILE A 75 -10.14 1.47 -2.70
N PRO A 76 -10.93 1.67 -1.64
CA PRO A 76 -10.41 2.05 -0.32
C PRO A 76 -9.44 1.05 0.31
N THR A 77 -9.50 -0.23 -0.12
CA THR A 77 -8.62 -1.31 0.32
C THR A 77 -7.29 -1.37 -0.43
N ALA A 78 -7.13 -0.56 -1.50
CA ALA A 78 -5.91 -0.53 -2.29
C ALA A 78 -4.74 0.04 -1.49
N GLN A 79 -3.61 -0.63 -1.61
CA GLN A 79 -2.35 -0.21 -1.01
C GLN A 79 -1.36 0.18 -2.09
N LEU A 80 -0.71 1.32 -1.90
CA LEU A 80 0.38 1.73 -2.75
C LEU A 80 1.59 0.84 -2.48
N TRP A 81 2.06 0.15 -3.54
CA TRP A 81 3.28 -0.65 -3.45
C TRP A 81 4.51 0.18 -3.84
N ARG A 82 4.50 0.75 -5.04
CA ARG A 82 5.66 1.49 -5.58
C ARG A 82 5.26 2.63 -6.49
N VAL A 83 6.16 3.59 -6.60
CA VAL A 83 6.19 4.57 -7.69
C VAL A 83 7.52 4.39 -8.42
N LEU A 84 7.49 4.10 -9.71
CA LEU A 84 8.63 3.85 -10.56
C LEU A 84 8.68 4.88 -11.69
N GLY A 85 9.25 6.06 -11.38
CA GLY A 85 9.30 7.16 -12.33
C GLY A 85 7.91 7.75 -12.60
N ASP A 86 7.34 7.40 -13.73
CA ASP A 86 6.03 7.84 -14.22
C ASP A 86 4.93 6.78 -14.06
N GLU A 87 5.24 5.71 -13.37
CA GLU A 87 4.31 4.62 -13.06
C GLU A 87 4.01 4.56 -11.57
N ILE A 88 2.73 4.31 -11.23
CA ILE A 88 2.27 4.05 -9.88
C ILE A 88 1.63 2.66 -9.79
N ILE A 89 2.06 1.85 -8.82
CA ILE A 89 1.64 0.44 -8.69
C ILE A 89 0.97 0.25 -7.33
N PHE A 90 -0.20 -0.38 -7.36
CA PHE A 90 -1.01 -0.72 -6.20
C PHE A 90 -1.26 -2.23 -6.13
N PHE A 91 -1.75 -2.69 -4.98
CA PHE A 91 -2.36 -4.00 -4.84
C PHE A 91 -3.56 -3.95 -3.90
N VAL A 92 -4.46 -4.90 -4.07
CA VAL A 92 -5.59 -5.18 -3.17
C VAL A 92 -5.49 -6.63 -2.73
N THR A 93 -5.69 -6.90 -1.44
CA THR A 93 -5.88 -8.28 -0.95
C THR A 93 -7.33 -8.68 -1.19
N ILE A 94 -7.54 -9.71 -1.98
CA ILE A 94 -8.86 -10.19 -2.37
C ILE A 94 -9.42 -11.11 -1.29
N ARG A 95 -10.61 -10.79 -0.81
CA ARG A 95 -11.34 -11.53 0.23
C ARG A 95 -12.38 -12.48 -0.35
N ASN A 96 -13.00 -12.05 -1.42
CA ASN A 96 -14.00 -12.84 -2.16
C ASN A 96 -13.92 -12.55 -3.66
N VAL A 97 -14.51 -13.40 -4.45
CA VAL A 97 -14.45 -13.30 -5.92
C VAL A 97 -15.12 -12.03 -6.44
N GLU A 98 -16.16 -11.53 -5.77
CA GLU A 98 -16.87 -10.31 -6.17
C GLU A 98 -15.99 -9.06 -6.09
N GLU A 99 -15.05 -9.04 -5.15
CA GLU A 99 -14.06 -7.95 -5.06
C GLU A 99 -13.15 -7.88 -6.29
N ILE A 100 -12.88 -9.00 -6.98
CA ILE A 100 -12.11 -9.00 -8.23
C ILE A 100 -12.86 -8.20 -9.29
N TYR A 101 -14.13 -8.49 -9.45
CA TYR A 101 -14.98 -7.82 -10.46
C TYR A 101 -15.08 -6.32 -10.20
N SER A 102 -15.47 -5.95 -8.99
CA SER A 102 -15.63 -4.54 -8.61
C SER A 102 -14.31 -3.76 -8.68
N THR A 103 -13.20 -4.40 -8.31
CA THR A 103 -11.86 -3.76 -8.38
C THR A 103 -11.45 -3.52 -9.83
N VAL A 104 -11.66 -4.49 -10.74
CA VAL A 104 -11.33 -4.32 -12.16
C VAL A 104 -12.18 -3.23 -12.81
N ASP A 105 -13.47 -3.16 -12.50
CA ASP A 105 -14.35 -2.08 -12.95
C ASP A 105 -13.88 -0.71 -12.46
N ALA A 106 -13.48 -0.62 -11.20
CA ALA A 106 -12.94 0.61 -10.63
C ALA A 106 -11.62 1.03 -11.30
N ILE A 107 -10.69 0.09 -11.52
CA ILE A 107 -9.43 0.34 -12.25
C ILE A 107 -9.73 0.89 -13.65
N TYR A 108 -10.65 0.24 -14.38
CA TYR A 108 -11.03 0.66 -15.72
C TYR A 108 -11.70 2.04 -15.70
N GLY A 109 -12.60 2.30 -14.74
CA GLY A 109 -13.24 3.59 -14.54
C GLY A 109 -12.23 4.72 -14.29
N ILE A 110 -11.24 4.48 -13.41
CA ILE A 110 -10.16 5.44 -13.13
C ILE A 110 -9.33 5.70 -14.39
N LEU A 111 -8.99 4.67 -15.15
CA LEU A 111 -8.26 4.79 -16.41
C LEU A 111 -9.00 5.69 -17.43
N ILE A 112 -10.30 5.44 -17.63
CA ILE A 112 -11.13 6.23 -18.55
C ILE A 112 -11.26 7.69 -18.09
N ILE A 113 -11.55 7.91 -16.81
CA ILE A 113 -11.69 9.26 -16.24
C ILE A 113 -10.39 10.03 -16.36
N THR A 114 -9.26 9.39 -16.06
CA THR A 114 -7.94 10.02 -16.14
C THR A 114 -7.60 10.43 -17.57
N ASN A 115 -7.84 9.54 -18.54
CA ASN A 115 -7.61 9.86 -19.96
C ASN A 115 -8.58 10.93 -20.48
N ALA A 116 -9.83 10.95 -20.02
CA ALA A 116 -10.79 12.01 -20.33
C ALA A 116 -10.33 13.37 -19.78
N LYS A 117 -9.77 13.41 -18.56
CA LYS A 117 -9.20 14.63 -17.97
C LYS A 117 -8.03 15.16 -18.79
N LEU A 118 -7.14 14.30 -19.30
CA LEU A 118 -6.01 14.70 -20.15
C LEU A 118 -6.45 15.35 -21.47
N LYS A 119 -7.64 15.04 -21.96
CA LYS A 119 -8.25 15.70 -23.11
C LYS A 119 -8.92 17.05 -22.78
N ASN A 120 -9.06 17.38 -21.49
CA ASN A 120 -9.74 18.58 -21.03
C ASN A 120 -8.74 19.71 -20.72
N GLU A 121 -8.95 20.89 -21.27
CA GLU A 121 -8.11 22.08 -21.03
C GLU A 121 -7.97 22.41 -19.56
N ARG A 122 -9.06 22.29 -18.79
CA ARG A 122 -9.08 22.62 -17.36
C ARG A 122 -8.11 21.79 -16.52
N PHE A 123 -7.71 20.60 -16.99
CA PHE A 123 -6.70 19.82 -16.29
C PHE A 123 -5.37 20.56 -16.24
N PHE A 124 -4.96 21.16 -17.36
CA PHE A 124 -3.69 21.88 -17.48
C PHE A 124 -3.75 23.28 -16.87
N GLU A 125 -4.91 23.94 -16.89
CA GLU A 125 -5.13 25.26 -16.28
C GLU A 125 -4.97 25.26 -14.75
N ASN A 126 -5.27 24.14 -14.10
CA ASN A 126 -5.20 23.98 -12.64
C ASN A 126 -3.85 23.44 -12.13
N ILE A 127 -2.88 23.28 -13.00
CA ILE A 127 -1.54 22.84 -12.61
C ILE A 127 -0.67 24.07 -12.33
N ASP A 128 -0.01 24.07 -11.16
CA ASP A 128 1.02 25.07 -10.82
C ASP A 128 2.22 24.96 -11.78
N GLY A 129 2.09 25.59 -12.89
CA GLY A 129 3.11 25.68 -13.91
C GLY A 129 2.68 26.79 -14.86
N ASN A 130 3.53 27.78 -15.09
CA ASN A 130 3.28 28.89 -16.02
C ASN A 130 3.19 28.39 -17.47
N PHE A 131 2.11 27.64 -17.78
CA PHE A 131 1.83 27.25 -19.16
C PHE A 131 1.18 28.42 -19.90
N SER A 132 1.71 28.75 -21.05
CA SER A 132 1.02 29.67 -21.95
C SER A 132 -0.18 28.94 -22.61
N ASP A 133 -1.19 29.73 -22.99
CA ASP A 133 -2.36 29.21 -23.71
C ASP A 133 -1.96 28.41 -24.96
N LYS A 134 -0.86 28.79 -25.62
CA LYS A 134 -0.32 28.09 -26.78
C LYS A 134 0.20 26.66 -26.41
N GLU A 135 0.86 26.54 -25.28
CA GLU A 135 1.37 25.24 -24.80
C GLU A 135 0.21 24.34 -24.39
N ILE A 136 -0.82 24.86 -23.71
CA ILE A 136 -2.03 24.11 -23.35
C ILE A 136 -2.73 23.62 -24.62
N VAL A 137 -2.95 24.48 -25.59
CA VAL A 137 -3.57 24.11 -26.88
C VAL A 137 -2.73 23.07 -27.63
N TRP A 138 -1.40 23.20 -27.60
CA TRP A 138 -0.51 22.25 -28.24
C TRP A 138 -0.56 20.87 -27.55
N MET A 139 -0.46 20.83 -26.22
CA MET A 139 -0.56 19.60 -25.43
C MET A 139 -1.86 18.86 -25.70
N LYS A 140 -2.96 19.56 -25.79
CA LYS A 140 -4.28 19.02 -26.11
C LYS A 140 -4.37 18.47 -27.54
N LYS A 141 -3.91 19.25 -28.53
CA LYS A 141 -3.95 18.84 -29.94
C LYS A 141 -3.01 17.68 -30.25
N SER A 142 -1.82 17.66 -29.63
CA SER A 142 -0.84 16.61 -29.86
C SER A 142 -1.25 15.29 -29.18
N ASN A 143 -2.16 15.35 -28.17
CA ASN A 143 -2.62 14.17 -27.42
C ASN A 143 -1.44 13.29 -26.93
N ILE A 144 -0.31 13.92 -26.61
CA ILE A 144 0.96 13.27 -26.31
C ILE A 144 0.83 12.37 -25.08
N LEU A 145 0.25 12.91 -23.98
CA LEU A 145 0.11 12.18 -22.75
C LEU A 145 -1.15 11.30 -22.77
N ALA A 146 -0.96 10.06 -22.40
CA ALA A 146 -2.03 9.12 -22.11
C ALA A 146 -1.65 8.31 -20.86
N VAL A 147 -2.62 7.64 -20.28
CA VAL A 147 -2.39 6.68 -19.21
C VAL A 147 -2.81 5.30 -19.70
N GLN A 148 -1.97 4.33 -19.44
CA GLN A 148 -2.24 2.91 -19.65
C GLN A 148 -2.25 2.19 -18.31
N SER A 149 -2.86 1.00 -18.25
CA SER A 149 -3.01 0.24 -17.04
C SER A 149 -2.78 -1.25 -17.26
N ALA A 150 -2.27 -1.93 -16.24
CA ALA A 150 -2.17 -3.38 -16.23
C ALA A 150 -2.71 -3.92 -14.91
N ALA A 151 -3.35 -5.11 -14.95
CA ALA A 151 -3.83 -5.79 -13.75
C ALA A 151 -3.53 -7.29 -13.81
N TRP A 152 -3.09 -7.86 -12.68
CA TRP A 152 -2.75 -9.28 -12.59
C TRP A 152 -2.98 -9.83 -11.19
N LEU A 153 -3.24 -11.14 -11.10
CA LEU A 153 -3.41 -11.85 -9.83
C LEU A 153 -2.13 -12.57 -9.44
N ALA A 154 -1.87 -12.63 -8.15
CA ALA A 154 -0.81 -13.45 -7.57
C ALA A 154 -1.24 -14.05 -6.23
N ILE A 155 -0.90 -15.31 -6.01
CA ILE A 155 -0.98 -15.94 -4.68
C ILE A 155 0.29 -15.57 -3.93
N VAL A 156 0.17 -14.86 -2.82
CA VAL A 156 1.31 -14.34 -2.06
C VAL A 156 1.37 -15.00 -0.70
N LEU A 157 2.55 -15.51 -0.35
CA LEU A 157 2.86 -15.98 0.99
C LEU A 157 3.15 -14.79 1.91
N ASN A 158 2.47 -14.72 3.03
CA ASN A 158 2.71 -13.73 4.06
C ASN A 158 3.80 -14.26 5.02
N GLY A 159 4.91 -13.52 5.12
CA GLY A 159 6.02 -13.84 6.01
C GLY A 159 7.16 -14.65 5.38
N ASP A 160 8.09 -15.13 6.23
CA ASP A 160 9.31 -15.86 5.81
C ASP A 160 9.09 -17.38 5.67
N ASN A 161 7.90 -17.78 5.26
CA ASN A 161 7.55 -19.19 5.08
C ASN A 161 8.19 -19.78 3.81
N SER A 162 8.43 -21.08 3.84
CA SER A 162 8.84 -21.83 2.65
C SER A 162 7.72 -21.84 1.62
N LEU A 163 8.07 -21.91 0.35
CA LEU A 163 7.09 -22.13 -0.72
C LEU A 163 6.38 -23.48 -0.53
N PHE A 164 5.06 -23.45 -0.55
CA PHE A 164 4.22 -24.65 -0.44
C PHE A 164 3.67 -25.11 -1.80
N SER A 165 3.70 -24.22 -2.79
CA SER A 165 3.21 -24.46 -4.14
C SER A 165 4.11 -23.77 -5.17
N PRO A 166 4.23 -24.36 -6.39
CA PRO A 166 4.95 -23.69 -7.47
C PRO A 166 4.28 -22.38 -7.94
N TYR A 167 3.05 -22.12 -7.49
CA TYR A 167 2.32 -20.90 -7.81
C TYR A 167 2.47 -19.80 -6.77
N ASP A 168 3.15 -20.07 -5.65
CA ASP A 168 3.33 -19.10 -4.58
C ASP A 168 4.34 -18.01 -4.98
N ASN A 169 3.99 -16.77 -4.71
CA ASN A 169 4.88 -15.62 -4.75
C ASN A 169 5.23 -15.23 -3.32
N VAL A 170 6.37 -14.57 -3.12
CA VAL A 170 6.91 -14.26 -1.78
C VAL A 170 6.82 -12.79 -1.52
N PHE A 171 6.39 -12.44 -0.32
CA PHE A 171 6.51 -11.10 0.21
C PHE A 171 7.78 -10.99 1.06
N LYS A 172 8.65 -10.04 0.77
CA LYS A 172 9.91 -9.80 1.49
C LYS A 172 9.98 -8.38 2.02
N LYS A 173 10.43 -8.26 3.27
CA LYS A 173 10.73 -6.98 3.90
C LYS A 173 12.24 -6.79 3.91
N TYR A 174 12.72 -5.75 3.24
CA TYR A 174 14.13 -5.36 3.30
C TYR A 174 14.28 -4.19 4.26
N ARG A 175 15.28 -4.28 5.14
CA ARG A 175 15.67 -3.17 6.02
C ARG A 175 16.81 -2.39 5.39
N LEU A 176 16.62 -1.10 5.23
CA LEU A 176 17.70 -0.17 4.86
C LEU A 176 18.47 0.28 6.10
N ARG A 177 19.64 0.92 5.88
CA ARG A 177 20.52 1.38 6.96
C ARG A 177 19.85 2.30 7.99
N ASP A 178 18.83 3.06 7.58
CA ASP A 178 18.11 4.04 8.42
C ASP A 178 16.81 3.49 9.01
N ASN A 179 16.72 2.19 9.26
CA ASN A 179 15.50 1.50 9.72
C ASN A 179 14.28 1.65 8.78
N GLN A 180 14.45 2.20 7.59
CA GLN A 180 13.42 2.20 6.58
C GLN A 180 13.18 0.76 6.09
N GLN A 181 11.92 0.39 5.95
CA GLN A 181 11.52 -0.91 5.40
C GLN A 181 11.01 -0.73 3.98
N ILE A 182 11.52 -1.56 3.08
CA ILE A 182 11.00 -1.69 1.72
C ILE A 182 10.28 -3.02 1.63
N ASN A 183 9.04 -2.98 1.19
CA ASN A 183 8.21 -4.15 0.96
C ASN A 183 8.32 -4.58 -0.51
N GLU A 184 8.66 -5.84 -0.74
CA GLU A 184 8.86 -6.39 -2.06
C GLU A 184 8.05 -7.66 -2.28
N PHE A 185 7.51 -7.78 -3.49
CA PHE A 185 6.88 -9.00 -3.96
C PHE A 185 7.74 -9.63 -5.04
N LEU A 186 8.01 -10.92 -4.90
CA LEU A 186 8.87 -11.69 -5.79
C LEU A 186 8.17 -12.98 -6.21
N GLY A 187 8.24 -13.30 -7.47
CA GLY A 187 7.71 -14.57 -7.99
C GLY A 187 7.24 -14.46 -9.44
N GLN A 188 6.82 -15.60 -9.96
CA GLN A 188 6.52 -15.75 -11.38
C GLN A 188 5.34 -14.85 -11.82
N ASP A 189 4.33 -14.66 -10.98
CA ASP A 189 3.17 -13.83 -11.31
C ASP A 189 3.52 -12.36 -11.29
N ILE A 190 4.38 -11.96 -10.38
CA ILE A 190 4.90 -10.59 -10.30
C ILE A 190 5.70 -10.28 -11.57
N ASP A 191 6.60 -11.19 -11.96
CA ASP A 191 7.37 -11.04 -13.20
C ASP A 191 6.46 -11.00 -14.44
N THR A 192 5.44 -11.87 -14.48
CA THR A 192 4.44 -11.89 -15.56
C THR A 192 3.72 -10.56 -15.65
N GLY A 193 3.25 -10.01 -14.51
CA GLY A 193 2.60 -8.71 -14.45
C GLY A 193 3.46 -7.60 -15.08
N PHE A 194 4.75 -7.52 -14.70
CA PHE A 194 5.68 -6.57 -15.31
C PHE A 194 5.95 -6.82 -16.81
N ARG A 195 5.77 -8.03 -17.31
CA ARG A 195 5.93 -8.33 -18.74
C ARG A 195 4.70 -7.94 -19.53
N ILE A 196 3.50 -8.34 -19.09
CA ILE A 196 2.25 -7.99 -19.79
C ILE A 196 2.03 -6.47 -19.81
N LYS A 197 2.45 -5.75 -18.77
CA LYS A 197 2.41 -4.31 -18.73
C LYS A 197 3.10 -3.65 -19.94
N LYS A 198 4.22 -4.19 -20.40
CA LYS A 198 4.95 -3.67 -21.57
C LYS A 198 4.21 -3.86 -22.88
N GLU A 199 3.19 -4.71 -22.90
CA GLU A 199 2.34 -4.99 -24.03
C GLU A 199 1.01 -4.22 -24.00
N THR A 200 0.89 -3.31 -23.03
CA THR A 200 -0.24 -2.38 -22.95
C THR A 200 -0.09 -1.32 -24.03
N GLN A 201 -1.18 -0.84 -24.54
CA GLN A 201 -1.24 0.32 -25.42
C GLN A 201 -1.91 1.50 -24.73
N ASP A 202 -1.73 2.68 -25.28
CA ASP A 202 -2.30 3.92 -24.79
C ASP A 202 -3.79 3.74 -24.46
N ARG A 203 -4.19 4.19 -23.27
CA ARG A 203 -5.57 4.15 -22.77
C ARG A 203 -6.18 2.75 -22.66
N ARG A 204 -5.37 1.71 -22.58
CA ARG A 204 -5.84 0.32 -22.46
C ARG A 204 -5.51 -0.26 -21.09
N LEU A 205 -6.36 -1.20 -20.67
CA LEU A 205 -6.13 -2.05 -19.49
C LEU A 205 -5.79 -3.46 -19.97
N VAL A 206 -4.56 -3.92 -19.76
CA VAL A 206 -4.16 -5.30 -20.00
C VAL A 206 -4.36 -6.12 -18.73
N VAL A 207 -4.84 -7.36 -18.89
CA VAL A 207 -5.08 -8.27 -17.75
C VAL A 207 -4.33 -9.58 -17.94
N SER A 208 -3.92 -10.22 -16.82
CA SER A 208 -3.30 -11.54 -16.87
C SER A 208 -4.30 -12.63 -17.27
N VAL A 209 -3.80 -13.77 -17.73
CA VAL A 209 -4.64 -14.91 -18.15
C VAL A 209 -5.50 -15.42 -17.01
N GLU A 210 -4.95 -15.54 -15.82
CA GLU A 210 -5.66 -15.99 -14.63
C GLU A 210 -6.80 -15.03 -14.26
N LEU A 211 -6.52 -13.73 -14.30
CA LEU A 211 -7.54 -12.70 -14.07
C LEU A 211 -8.62 -12.75 -15.16
N ALA A 212 -8.21 -12.83 -16.42
CA ALA A 212 -9.16 -12.95 -17.54
C ALA A 212 -10.03 -14.21 -17.42
N LYS A 213 -9.48 -15.34 -16.97
CA LYS A 213 -10.26 -16.57 -16.74
C LYS A 213 -11.35 -16.35 -15.70
N ILE A 214 -11.01 -15.78 -14.55
CA ILE A 214 -12.00 -15.48 -13.50
C ILE A 214 -13.04 -14.49 -14.00
N LEU A 215 -12.64 -13.43 -14.67
CA LEU A 215 -13.59 -12.46 -15.26
C LEU A 215 -14.52 -13.12 -16.27
N SER A 216 -14.04 -14.11 -17.03
CA SER A 216 -14.84 -14.80 -18.05
C SER A 216 -15.97 -15.68 -17.50
N ASP A 217 -15.99 -15.95 -16.20
CA ASP A 217 -17.04 -16.74 -15.55
C ASP A 217 -18.36 -15.97 -15.42
N LYS A 218 -18.34 -14.64 -15.59
CA LYS A 218 -19.54 -13.81 -15.71
C LYS A 218 -19.68 -13.26 -17.14
N THR A 219 -20.84 -13.48 -17.76
CA THR A 219 -21.13 -13.05 -19.14
C THR A 219 -20.88 -11.57 -19.38
N GLU A 220 -21.23 -10.72 -18.39
CA GLU A 220 -21.00 -9.29 -18.48
C GLU A 220 -19.52 -8.94 -18.63
N TYR A 221 -18.66 -9.55 -17.85
CA TYR A 221 -17.21 -9.31 -17.90
C TYR A 221 -16.54 -10.01 -19.08
N LEU A 222 -17.02 -11.21 -19.44
CA LEU A 222 -16.57 -11.91 -20.64
C LEU A 222 -16.71 -11.04 -21.88
N SER A 223 -17.80 -10.29 -22.01
CA SER A 223 -18.06 -9.40 -23.15
C SER A 223 -17.03 -8.25 -23.26
N ARG A 224 -16.30 -7.96 -22.19
CA ARG A 224 -15.29 -6.89 -22.11
C ARG A 224 -13.87 -7.40 -22.35
N LEU A 225 -13.66 -8.72 -22.45
CA LEU A 225 -12.35 -9.33 -22.69
C LEU A 225 -12.07 -9.45 -24.18
N ASN A 226 -10.86 -9.07 -24.60
CA ASN A 226 -10.41 -9.13 -25.99
C ASN A 226 -8.99 -9.69 -26.06
N ILE A 227 -8.81 -10.84 -26.74
CA ILE A 227 -7.46 -11.36 -27.01
C ILE A 227 -6.96 -10.66 -28.28
N ILE A 228 -5.99 -9.78 -28.10
CA ILE A 228 -5.51 -8.91 -29.18
C ILE A 228 -4.43 -9.58 -30.02
N THR A 229 -3.50 -10.26 -29.34
CA THR A 229 -2.37 -10.91 -29.99
C THR A 229 -1.74 -11.94 -29.06
N TYR A 230 -0.74 -12.67 -29.57
CA TYR A 230 0.08 -13.60 -28.80
C TYR A 230 1.54 -13.20 -28.92
N LYS A 231 2.26 -13.10 -27.80
CA LYS A 231 3.66 -12.72 -27.79
C LYS A 231 4.50 -13.63 -26.91
N SER A 232 5.74 -13.84 -27.28
CA SER A 232 6.72 -14.48 -26.41
C SER A 232 7.21 -13.47 -25.39
N LEU A 233 6.87 -13.69 -24.13
CA LEU A 233 7.30 -12.84 -23.00
C LEU A 233 8.51 -13.47 -22.33
N LYS A 234 9.60 -12.72 -22.18
CA LYS A 234 10.85 -13.20 -21.60
C LYS A 234 10.63 -13.78 -20.20
N GLY A 235 10.93 -15.07 -20.02
CA GLY A 235 10.83 -15.76 -18.74
C GLY A 235 9.42 -16.21 -18.35
N VAL A 236 8.40 -15.90 -19.18
CA VAL A 236 7.03 -16.35 -18.95
C VAL A 236 6.76 -17.58 -19.82
N TRP A 237 6.15 -18.61 -19.21
CA TRP A 237 5.79 -19.88 -19.87
C TRP A 237 6.91 -20.50 -20.69
N GLN A 238 8.15 -20.39 -20.23
CA GLN A 238 9.33 -20.88 -20.96
C GLN A 238 9.44 -20.28 -22.38
N ASN A 239 9.12 -19.00 -22.52
CA ASN A 239 9.07 -18.25 -23.78
C ASN A 239 8.05 -18.75 -24.81
N ARG A 240 7.05 -19.54 -24.40
CA ARG A 240 5.89 -19.85 -25.26
C ARG A 240 5.03 -18.60 -25.46
N LEU A 241 4.17 -18.65 -26.46
CA LEU A 241 3.27 -17.54 -26.76
C LEU A 241 2.27 -17.32 -25.62
N TYR A 242 2.27 -16.12 -25.10
CA TYR A 242 1.35 -15.62 -24.07
C TYR A 242 0.29 -14.74 -24.72
N PRO A 243 -1.01 -14.91 -24.44
CA PRO A 243 -2.07 -14.07 -24.99
C PRO A 243 -2.03 -12.69 -24.33
N ILE A 244 -2.07 -11.64 -25.13
CA ILE A 244 -2.25 -10.27 -24.65
C ILE A 244 -3.74 -9.98 -24.64
N ILE A 245 -4.30 -9.78 -23.47
CA ILE A 245 -5.74 -9.67 -23.23
C ILE A 245 -6.05 -8.27 -22.72
N TRP A 246 -6.89 -7.54 -23.45
CA TRP A 246 -7.40 -6.25 -23.01
C TRP A 246 -8.77 -6.40 -22.37
N TYR A 247 -8.98 -5.66 -21.26
CA TYR A 247 -10.28 -5.42 -20.69
C TYR A 247 -10.80 -4.08 -21.24
N HIS A 248 -11.92 -4.10 -21.91
CA HIS A 248 -12.49 -2.94 -22.57
C HIS A 248 -14.02 -3.01 -22.57
N ASP A 249 -14.66 -2.03 -21.95
CA ASP A 249 -16.12 -1.89 -22.00
C ASP A 249 -16.51 -1.01 -23.17
N PRO A 250 -17.06 -1.59 -24.25
CA PRO A 250 -17.42 -0.83 -25.42
C PRO A 250 -18.59 0.16 -25.17
N LYS A 251 -19.39 -0.05 -24.10
CA LYS A 251 -20.46 0.88 -23.71
C LYS A 251 -19.91 2.18 -23.15
N VAL A 252 -18.72 2.13 -22.58
CA VAL A 252 -18.07 3.29 -21.94
C VAL A 252 -17.15 4.03 -22.91
N SER A 253 -16.40 3.33 -23.73
CA SER A 253 -15.34 3.93 -24.56
C SER A 253 -15.34 3.53 -26.04
N GLY A 254 -16.45 2.96 -26.56
CA GLY A 254 -16.60 2.60 -27.96
C GLY A 254 -15.79 1.35 -28.33
N VAL A 255 -15.11 1.35 -29.49
CA VAL A 255 -14.34 0.20 -29.96
C VAL A 255 -13.00 0.05 -29.21
N PRO A 256 -12.45 -1.18 -29.10
CA PRO A 256 -11.23 -1.42 -28.33
C PRO A 256 -9.93 -0.90 -29.02
N PHE A 257 -9.98 -0.52 -30.27
CA PHE A 257 -8.83 0.00 -31.02
C PHE A 257 -8.95 1.51 -31.24
N GLU A 258 -7.82 2.21 -31.31
CA GLU A 258 -7.78 3.68 -31.38
C GLU A 258 -7.63 4.20 -32.83
N ASP A 259 -8.50 3.73 -33.69
CA ASP A 259 -8.51 4.25 -35.10
C ASP A 259 -9.32 5.55 -35.23
N SER A 260 -9.88 6.08 -34.15
CA SER A 260 -10.66 7.32 -34.15
C SER A 260 -9.91 8.54 -34.69
N PHE A 261 -8.56 8.50 -34.72
CA PHE A 261 -7.76 9.55 -35.34
C PHE A 261 -7.81 9.56 -36.84
N TYR A 262 -8.09 8.40 -37.43
CA TYR A 262 -8.09 8.21 -38.89
C TYR A 262 -9.47 8.14 -39.52
N TYR A 263 -10.51 8.05 -38.67
CA TYR A 263 -11.90 8.02 -39.10
C TYR A 263 -12.62 9.32 -38.73
N ASP A 264 -13.47 9.79 -39.61
CA ASP A 264 -14.43 10.83 -39.28
C ASP A 264 -15.45 10.33 -38.24
N GLU A 265 -16.09 11.23 -37.54
CA GLU A 265 -17.00 10.95 -36.46
C GLU A 265 -18.17 10.01 -36.87
N THR A 266 -18.63 10.15 -38.11
CA THR A 266 -19.70 9.32 -38.67
C THR A 266 -19.24 7.89 -38.85
N THR A 267 -18.07 7.71 -39.46
CA THR A 267 -17.44 6.39 -39.71
C THR A 267 -17.12 5.67 -38.41
N TYR A 268 -16.55 6.39 -37.45
CA TYR A 268 -16.27 5.84 -36.09
C TYR A 268 -17.55 5.40 -35.40
N SER A 269 -18.62 6.19 -35.45
CA SER A 269 -19.94 5.83 -34.91
C SER A 269 -20.53 4.60 -35.54
N GLN A 270 -20.38 4.44 -36.89
CA GLN A 270 -20.86 3.25 -37.60
C GLN A 270 -20.07 2.00 -37.22
N LEU A 271 -18.72 2.10 -37.12
CA LEU A 271 -17.87 1.00 -36.67
C LEU A 271 -18.19 0.59 -35.25
N SER A 272 -18.41 1.55 -34.36
CA SER A 272 -18.80 1.30 -33.01
C SER A 272 -20.13 0.55 -32.94
N LYS A 273 -21.15 1.00 -33.67
CA LYS A 273 -22.43 0.29 -33.78
C LYS A 273 -22.29 -1.12 -34.32
N ALA A 274 -21.52 -1.31 -35.40
CA ALA A 274 -21.27 -2.62 -35.97
C ALA A 274 -20.57 -3.56 -34.98
N TYR A 275 -19.61 -3.06 -34.23
CA TYR A 275 -18.92 -3.81 -33.19
C TYR A 275 -19.88 -4.29 -32.10
N PHE A 276 -20.81 -3.42 -31.65
CA PHE A 276 -21.83 -3.77 -30.67
C PHE A 276 -22.81 -4.80 -31.20
N LEU A 277 -23.38 -4.56 -32.38
CA LEU A 277 -24.35 -5.46 -32.99
C LEU A 277 -23.80 -6.88 -33.22
N ASN A 278 -22.53 -6.99 -33.59
CA ASN A 278 -21.89 -8.29 -33.80
C ASN A 278 -21.60 -9.04 -32.50
N ARG A 279 -21.50 -8.36 -31.36
CA ARG A 279 -21.33 -9.01 -30.04
C ARG A 279 -22.65 -9.47 -29.41
N GLU A 280 -23.74 -8.85 -29.78
CA GLU A 280 -25.09 -9.21 -29.28
C GLU A 280 -25.76 -10.31 -30.11
N LYS A 281 -25.22 -10.64 -31.31
CA LYS A 281 -25.75 -11.70 -32.18
C LYS A 281 -25.30 -13.08 -31.74
N ASP A 282 -26.28 -13.97 -31.75
CA ASP A 282 -26.16 -15.37 -31.34
C ASP A 282 -25.10 -16.19 -32.07
N GLU A 283 -24.72 -17.30 -31.47
CA GLU A 283 -23.61 -18.22 -31.76
C GLU A 283 -23.52 -18.83 -33.16
N GLY A 284 -24.28 -18.41 -34.14
CA GLY A 284 -24.37 -19.01 -35.49
C GLY A 284 -23.82 -18.18 -36.64
N ASP A 285 -23.46 -16.92 -36.46
CA ASP A 285 -23.03 -16.04 -37.52
C ASP A 285 -21.50 -15.97 -37.64
N ILE A 286 -20.98 -16.14 -38.89
CA ILE A 286 -19.54 -16.09 -39.22
C ILE A 286 -18.88 -14.80 -38.72
N THR A 287 -19.59 -13.70 -38.65
CA THR A 287 -19.11 -12.44 -38.08
C THR A 287 -18.86 -12.52 -36.60
N SER A 288 -19.53 -13.41 -35.84
CA SER A 288 -19.22 -13.66 -34.42
C SER A 288 -17.91 -14.43 -34.23
N TYR A 289 -17.41 -15.12 -35.24
CA TYR A 289 -16.09 -15.76 -35.22
C TYR A 289 -14.92 -14.77 -35.32
N MET A 290 -15.12 -13.59 -35.85
CA MET A 290 -14.07 -12.55 -35.87
C MET A 290 -13.80 -11.98 -34.46
N PHE A 291 -14.79 -12.05 -33.58
CA PHE A 291 -14.63 -11.74 -32.18
C PHE A 291 -14.58 -13.05 -31.37
N LEU A 292 -13.51 -13.79 -31.54
CA LEU A 292 -13.20 -15.06 -30.87
C LEU A 292 -14.07 -15.31 -29.67
N ASN A 293 -14.72 -16.44 -29.60
CA ASN A 293 -15.32 -16.90 -28.34
C ASN A 293 -14.22 -16.94 -27.27
N VAL A 294 -14.00 -15.79 -26.63
CA VAL A 294 -12.90 -15.55 -25.70
C VAL A 294 -12.91 -16.58 -24.59
N HIS A 295 -14.12 -17.00 -24.16
CA HIS A 295 -14.25 -18.04 -23.14
C HIS A 295 -13.64 -19.38 -23.59
N LYS A 296 -14.01 -19.88 -24.78
CA LYS A 296 -13.44 -21.13 -25.33
C LYS A 296 -11.92 -21.03 -25.56
N ALA A 297 -11.47 -19.86 -26.02
CA ALA A 297 -10.03 -19.62 -26.19
C ALA A 297 -9.29 -19.63 -24.85
N LEU A 298 -9.84 -19.01 -23.81
CA LEU A 298 -9.27 -19.03 -22.45
C LEU A 298 -9.26 -20.44 -21.88
N GLU A 299 -10.34 -21.22 -21.99
CA GLU A 299 -10.38 -22.62 -21.55
C GLU A 299 -9.30 -23.44 -22.23
N LYS A 300 -9.15 -23.29 -23.55
CA LYS A 300 -8.08 -23.97 -24.28
C LYS A 300 -6.70 -23.54 -23.80
N ILE A 301 -6.45 -22.25 -23.61
CA ILE A 301 -5.18 -21.73 -23.09
C ILE A 301 -4.89 -22.30 -21.71
N ILE A 302 -5.84 -22.26 -20.79
CA ILE A 302 -5.72 -22.80 -19.42
C ILE A 302 -5.36 -24.30 -19.48
N LYS A 303 -6.03 -25.07 -20.34
CA LYS A 303 -5.75 -26.51 -20.53
C LYS A 303 -4.37 -26.75 -21.11
N ASP A 304 -4.02 -26.08 -22.21
CA ASP A 304 -2.77 -26.30 -22.95
C ASP A 304 -1.55 -25.86 -22.12
N GLN A 305 -1.69 -24.81 -21.29
CA GLN A 305 -0.65 -24.32 -20.41
C GLN A 305 -0.66 -24.96 -19.02
N LYS A 306 -1.60 -25.89 -18.75
CA LYS A 306 -1.76 -26.59 -17.46
C LYS A 306 -1.99 -25.62 -16.28
N LEU A 307 -2.72 -24.54 -16.50
CA LEU A 307 -3.00 -23.51 -15.50
C LEU A 307 -4.24 -23.81 -14.63
N GLY A 308 -4.97 -24.90 -14.91
CA GLY A 308 -6.18 -25.25 -14.16
C GLY A 308 -5.95 -25.32 -12.65
N GLY A 309 -4.90 -26.03 -12.22
CA GLY A 309 -4.55 -26.13 -10.81
C GLY A 309 -4.20 -24.78 -10.15
N LYS A 310 -3.65 -23.82 -10.92
CA LYS A 310 -3.39 -22.47 -10.41
C LYS A 310 -4.68 -21.67 -10.21
N VAL A 311 -5.60 -21.73 -11.17
CA VAL A 311 -6.90 -21.07 -11.05
C VAL A 311 -7.71 -21.66 -9.90
N GLU A 312 -7.73 -22.98 -9.77
CA GLU A 312 -8.37 -23.66 -8.63
C GLU A 312 -7.75 -23.23 -7.30
N GLN A 313 -6.44 -23.14 -7.22
CA GLN A 313 -5.75 -22.68 -6.01
C GLN A 313 -6.08 -21.22 -5.67
N ILE A 314 -6.24 -20.34 -6.66
CA ILE A 314 -6.70 -18.97 -6.44
C ILE A 314 -8.07 -18.98 -5.76
N TYR A 315 -9.02 -19.74 -6.27
CA TYR A 315 -10.35 -19.87 -5.64
C TYR A 315 -10.29 -20.48 -4.24
N GLN A 316 -9.47 -21.51 -4.03
CA GLN A 316 -9.30 -22.12 -2.70
C GLN A 316 -8.75 -21.11 -1.69
N VAL A 317 -7.70 -20.37 -2.05
CA VAL A 317 -7.11 -19.36 -1.17
C VAL A 317 -8.11 -18.23 -0.87
N ILE A 318 -8.91 -17.80 -1.84
CA ILE A 318 -9.96 -16.79 -1.61
C ILE A 318 -11.02 -17.35 -0.63
N ASN A 319 -11.50 -18.57 -0.83
CA ASN A 319 -12.52 -19.17 0.03
C ASN A 319 -11.99 -19.45 1.45
N ASP A 320 -10.73 -19.89 1.58
CA ASP A 320 -10.08 -20.05 2.88
C ASP A 320 -9.90 -18.70 3.59
N THR A 321 -9.60 -17.64 2.81
CA THR A 321 -9.45 -16.29 3.33
C THR A 321 -10.78 -15.72 3.81
N GLU A 322 -11.90 -16.02 3.17
CA GLU A 322 -13.24 -15.59 3.61
C GLU A 322 -13.58 -16.09 5.02
N ASN A 323 -13.06 -17.25 5.40
CA ASN A 323 -13.25 -17.84 6.73
C ASN A 323 -12.21 -17.39 7.77
N ASP A 324 -10.98 -17.00 7.36
CA ASP A 324 -9.84 -16.67 8.25
C ASP A 324 -9.46 -15.17 8.26
N VAL A 325 -10.08 -14.33 7.43
CA VAL A 325 -9.73 -12.90 7.20
C VAL A 325 -9.75 -12.05 8.47
N ILE A 326 -10.54 -12.44 9.46
CA ILE A 326 -10.58 -11.71 10.73
C ILE A 326 -9.24 -11.76 11.48
N ALA A 327 -8.38 -12.75 11.22
CA ALA A 327 -7.14 -12.95 11.97
C ALA A 327 -5.88 -12.34 11.29
N VAL A 328 -5.77 -12.36 9.96
CA VAL A 328 -4.52 -12.02 9.23
C VAL A 328 -4.49 -10.60 8.67
N GLU A 329 -5.62 -10.04 8.28
CA GLU A 329 -5.69 -8.63 7.86
C GLU A 329 -5.46 -7.65 9.00
N ASN A 330 -5.69 -8.06 10.24
CA ASN A 330 -5.28 -7.28 11.41
C ASN A 330 -3.76 -7.06 11.49
N GLU A 331 -2.94 -7.87 10.83
CA GLU A 331 -1.48 -7.65 10.83
C GLU A 331 -1.00 -6.58 9.84
N PHE A 332 -1.70 -6.33 8.75
CA PHE A 332 -1.21 -5.42 7.69
C PHE A 332 -2.05 -4.17 7.46
N ASN A 333 -3.38 -4.23 7.56
CA ASN A 333 -4.27 -3.14 7.13
C ASN A 333 -5.03 -2.41 8.23
N ASN A 334 -5.14 -2.98 9.44
CA ASN A 334 -5.87 -2.36 10.56
C ASN A 334 -4.99 -2.06 11.76
N ARG A 335 -3.68 -1.92 11.58
CA ARG A 335 -2.87 -1.27 12.61
C ARG A 335 -3.28 0.18 12.66
N MET A 336 -4.20 0.50 13.55
CA MET A 336 -4.55 1.88 13.81
C MET A 336 -3.27 2.63 14.17
N LEU A 337 -2.92 3.62 13.36
CA LEU A 337 -1.85 4.52 13.68
C LEU A 337 -2.32 5.37 14.87
N GLU A 338 -1.77 5.09 16.04
CA GLU A 338 -2.00 5.92 17.22
C GLU A 338 -0.84 6.89 17.40
N PHE A 339 -1.15 8.16 17.46
CA PHE A 339 -0.18 9.17 17.88
C PHE A 339 -0.22 9.32 19.38
N HIS A 340 0.96 9.18 19.98
CA HIS A 340 1.18 9.35 21.40
C HIS A 340 2.15 10.50 21.64
N CYS A 341 2.08 11.06 22.81
CA CYS A 341 3.03 12.05 23.28
C CYS A 341 3.43 11.73 24.73
N ALA A 342 4.69 11.93 25.03
CA ALA A 342 5.22 11.82 26.36
C ALA A 342 5.95 13.12 26.71
N ALA A 343 5.93 13.50 27.97
CA ALA A 343 6.68 14.65 28.45
C ALA A 343 7.72 14.21 29.47
N VAL A 344 8.96 14.62 29.29
CA VAL A 344 9.96 14.59 30.37
C VAL A 344 9.65 15.74 31.31
N CYS A 345 9.04 15.41 32.43
CA CYS A 345 8.59 16.40 33.42
C CYS A 345 9.72 16.75 34.36
N CYS A 346 10.15 18.01 34.33
CA CYS A 346 11.29 18.51 35.05
C CYS A 346 10.88 19.38 36.25
N ASP A 347 11.43 19.05 37.43
CA ASP A 347 11.53 19.96 38.55
C ASP A 347 12.79 20.81 38.31
N VAL A 348 12.59 22.04 37.84
CA VAL A 348 13.66 22.91 37.41
C VAL A 348 14.50 23.43 38.58
N GLU A 349 13.86 23.67 39.70
CA GLU A 349 14.52 24.21 40.91
C GLU A 349 15.51 23.19 41.52
N ASN A 350 15.11 21.93 41.55
CA ASN A 350 15.93 20.86 42.12
C ASN A 350 16.74 20.08 41.09
N LYS A 351 16.69 20.45 39.80
CA LYS A 351 17.34 19.79 38.66
C LYS A 351 17.10 18.28 38.65
N LYS A 352 15.82 17.88 38.67
CA LYS A 352 15.37 16.48 38.70
C LYS A 352 14.29 16.22 37.63
N VAL A 353 14.20 14.96 37.19
CA VAL A 353 13.19 14.49 36.27
C VAL A 353 12.29 13.47 36.93
N LEU A 354 10.97 13.58 36.72
CA LEU A 354 9.98 12.61 37.17
C LEU A 354 9.96 11.42 36.23
N ILE A 355 10.11 10.22 36.76
CA ILE A 355 9.93 8.95 36.06
C ILE A 355 8.94 8.06 36.82
N ALA A 356 8.22 7.19 36.13
CA ALA A 356 7.23 6.32 36.73
C ALA A 356 7.34 4.88 36.22
N LYS A 357 7.06 3.92 37.12
CA LYS A 357 7.11 2.50 36.80
C LYS A 357 5.71 1.98 36.50
N ARG A 358 5.55 1.35 35.35
CA ARG A 358 4.27 0.80 34.92
C ARG A 358 3.81 -0.39 35.74
N LYS A 359 2.52 -0.45 36.01
CA LYS A 359 1.90 -1.55 36.77
C LYS A 359 1.75 -2.81 35.95
N ASN A 360 1.83 -3.98 36.56
CA ASN A 360 1.91 -5.33 35.97
C ASN A 360 0.70 -5.82 35.15
N ARG A 361 -0.13 -4.96 34.57
CA ARG A 361 -1.34 -5.35 33.85
C ARG A 361 -1.41 -4.88 32.39
N LYS A 362 -0.36 -4.28 31.84
CA LYS A 362 -0.36 -3.67 30.50
C LYS A 362 0.94 -3.96 29.75
N PHE A 363 0.94 -3.71 28.46
CA PHE A 363 2.15 -3.68 27.63
C PHE A 363 3.23 -2.83 28.32
N PHE A 364 4.47 -3.27 28.30
CA PHE A 364 5.61 -2.67 29.00
C PHE A 364 5.50 -2.70 30.54
N SER A 365 4.82 -3.70 31.06
CA SER A 365 4.67 -3.95 32.48
C SER A 365 6.02 -3.97 33.22
N GLY A 366 6.10 -3.25 34.33
CA GLY A 366 7.30 -3.21 35.14
C GLY A 366 8.45 -2.36 34.59
N LEU A 367 8.30 -1.70 33.43
CA LEU A 367 9.30 -0.80 32.86
C LEU A 367 9.12 0.63 33.41
N TRP A 368 10.26 1.33 33.55
CA TRP A 368 10.27 2.76 33.83
C TRP A 368 10.03 3.56 32.55
N GLU A 369 9.24 4.63 32.66
CA GLU A 369 8.87 5.52 31.56
C GLU A 369 8.68 6.97 32.03
N PHE A 370 8.45 7.89 31.08
CA PHE A 370 8.16 9.29 31.34
C PHE A 370 6.66 9.59 31.54
N GLY A 371 5.79 8.61 31.36
CA GLY A 371 4.37 8.76 31.18
C GLY A 371 3.99 8.77 29.70
N CYS A 372 2.70 8.81 29.41
CA CYS A 372 2.22 8.79 28.03
C CYS A 372 0.82 9.39 27.95
N ALA A 373 0.62 10.31 27.02
CA ALA A 373 -0.66 10.85 26.61
C ALA A 373 -1.02 10.36 25.21
N LYS A 374 -2.31 10.14 24.97
CA LYS A 374 -2.82 9.83 23.64
C LYS A 374 -3.22 11.10 22.94
N ALA A 375 -2.70 11.35 21.74
CA ALA A 375 -3.16 12.47 20.94
C ALA A 375 -4.63 12.29 20.54
N SER A 376 -5.45 13.31 20.77
CA SER A 376 -6.86 13.34 20.37
C SER A 376 -7.03 14.26 19.14
N ILE A 377 -7.96 13.91 18.26
CA ILE A 377 -8.31 14.74 17.10
C ILE A 377 -8.97 16.05 17.54
N ASP A 378 -9.66 16.04 18.70
CA ASP A 378 -10.46 17.16 19.17
C ASP A 378 -9.67 18.15 20.04
N LYS A 379 -8.39 17.85 20.34
CA LYS A 379 -7.53 18.67 21.22
C LYS A 379 -6.16 18.84 20.59
N ASN A 380 -5.54 20.00 20.83
CA ASN A 380 -4.15 20.15 20.46
C ASN A 380 -3.23 19.26 21.32
N LEU A 381 -2.02 19.01 20.83
CA LEU A 381 -1.07 18.11 21.47
C LEU A 381 -0.72 18.53 22.90
N CYS A 382 -0.52 19.82 23.12
CA CYS A 382 -0.16 20.37 24.42
C CYS A 382 -1.26 20.15 25.46
N ASP A 383 -2.52 20.38 25.08
CA ASP A 383 -3.66 20.21 25.98
C ASP A 383 -3.89 18.73 26.31
N SER A 384 -3.70 17.84 25.34
CA SER A 384 -3.75 16.39 25.59
C SER A 384 -2.70 15.93 26.60
N ILE A 385 -1.46 16.43 26.47
CA ILE A 385 -0.38 16.12 27.41
C ILE A 385 -0.71 16.67 28.80
N LYS A 386 -1.08 17.94 28.91
CA LYS A 386 -1.39 18.59 30.20
C LYS A 386 -2.51 17.85 30.93
N GLU A 387 -3.59 17.50 30.24
CA GLU A 387 -4.73 16.79 30.83
C GLU A 387 -4.37 15.38 31.28
N ASP A 388 -3.65 14.61 30.47
CA ASP A 388 -3.27 13.25 30.81
C ASP A 388 -2.28 13.22 31.99
N TYR A 389 -1.33 14.15 32.06
CA TYR A 389 -0.39 14.23 33.18
C TYR A 389 -1.07 14.72 34.49
N LYS A 390 -2.02 15.64 34.40
CA LYS A 390 -2.88 15.98 35.52
C LYS A 390 -3.69 14.78 36.02
N ASN A 391 -4.20 14.00 35.06
CA ASN A 391 -4.97 12.80 35.37
C ASN A 391 -4.11 11.66 35.92
N ASP A 392 -2.93 11.37 35.37
CA ASP A 392 -2.10 10.22 35.72
C ASP A 392 -1.21 10.46 36.94
N PHE A 393 -0.73 11.69 37.11
CA PHE A 393 0.22 12.07 38.17
C PHE A 393 -0.31 13.15 39.11
N GLY A 394 -1.40 13.81 38.76
CA GLY A 394 -1.93 14.94 39.55
C GLY A 394 -1.09 16.22 39.48
N ILE A 395 -0.16 16.33 38.53
CA ILE A 395 0.74 17.47 38.36
C ILE A 395 0.23 18.43 37.28
N GLU A 396 0.54 19.71 37.46
CA GLU A 396 0.37 20.72 36.43
C GLU A 396 1.73 21.02 35.79
N ILE A 397 1.75 20.99 34.49
CA ILE A 397 2.97 21.12 33.70
C ILE A 397 2.84 22.23 32.65
N ASP A 398 3.96 22.89 32.38
CA ASP A 398 4.10 23.81 31.23
C ASP A 398 5.08 23.21 30.24
N ILE A 399 4.61 23.08 28.96
CA ILE A 399 5.37 22.43 27.89
C ILE A 399 6.32 23.46 27.29
N ILE A 400 7.57 23.09 27.16
CA ILE A 400 8.59 23.94 26.56
C ILE A 400 8.36 24.01 25.05
N CYS A 401 8.07 25.21 24.55
CA CYS A 401 7.79 25.50 23.17
C CYS A 401 8.94 26.28 22.52
N ASP A 402 9.05 26.19 21.18
CA ASP A 402 10.01 27.01 20.44
C ASP A 402 9.48 28.44 20.30
N ASN A 403 10.11 29.36 21.02
CA ASN A 403 9.73 30.78 21.02
C ASN A 403 10.02 31.51 19.68
N LYS A 404 10.71 30.86 18.76
CA LYS A 404 11.02 31.45 17.45
C LYS A 404 9.87 31.30 16.44
N ARG A 405 8.85 30.48 16.74
CA ARG A 405 7.69 30.28 15.89
C ARG A 405 6.45 31.00 16.43
N LYS A 406 5.70 31.64 15.56
CA LYS A 406 4.46 32.37 15.93
C LYS A 406 3.42 31.49 16.65
N ASP A 407 3.43 30.17 16.43
CA ASP A 407 2.40 29.26 16.87
C ASP A 407 2.76 28.48 18.16
N ARG A 408 3.88 28.81 18.81
CA ARG A 408 4.34 28.18 20.06
C ARG A 408 4.25 26.64 20.03
N GLU A 409 4.81 26.01 18.99
CA GLU A 409 4.82 24.56 18.87
C GLU A 409 5.79 23.92 19.89
N PRO A 410 5.40 22.77 20.50
CA PRO A 410 6.31 22.04 21.40
C PRO A 410 7.57 21.63 20.65
N LYS A 411 8.74 21.77 21.30
CA LYS A 411 10.02 21.33 20.75
C LYS A 411 10.20 19.84 21.08
N PRO A 412 10.18 18.91 20.10
CA PRO A 412 10.42 17.50 20.38
C PRO A 412 11.89 17.26 20.75
N ILE A 413 12.12 16.51 21.84
CA ILE A 413 13.44 16.09 22.27
C ILE A 413 13.83 14.73 21.69
N ALA A 414 12.85 13.87 21.48
CA ALA A 414 13.00 12.54 20.86
C ALA A 414 11.72 12.11 20.16
N LEU A 415 11.85 11.14 19.28
CA LEU A 415 10.76 10.44 18.62
C LEU A 415 10.83 8.95 19.00
N TYR A 416 9.70 8.30 19.12
CA TYR A 416 9.67 6.86 19.36
C TYR A 416 8.61 6.17 18.52
N GLN A 417 8.81 4.88 18.30
CA GLN A 417 7.86 4.01 17.64
C GLN A 417 7.72 2.72 18.44
N VAL A 418 6.49 2.32 18.68
CA VAL A 418 6.16 1.04 19.30
C VAL A 418 5.30 0.23 18.35
N ASP A 419 5.81 -0.92 18.01
CA ASP A 419 5.13 -1.88 17.14
C ASP A 419 4.37 -2.88 18.03
N LYS A 420 3.04 -2.80 18.00
CA LYS A 420 2.13 -3.73 18.68
C LYS A 420 1.42 -4.57 17.63
N VAL A 421 0.92 -5.73 18.04
CA VAL A 421 0.24 -6.67 17.15
C VAL A 421 -0.93 -6.00 16.40
N ASP A 422 -1.70 -5.15 17.09
CA ASP A 422 -2.90 -4.49 16.59
C ASP A 422 -2.71 -3.01 16.23
N LYS A 423 -1.56 -2.40 16.61
CA LYS A 423 -1.35 -0.95 16.51
C LYS A 423 0.10 -0.58 16.24
N LEU A 424 0.30 0.40 15.38
CA LEU A 424 1.56 1.11 15.26
C LEU A 424 1.45 2.42 16.03
N GLN A 425 2.16 2.52 17.16
CA GLN A 425 2.20 3.76 17.94
C GLN A 425 3.43 4.56 17.52
N LYS A 426 3.21 5.75 17.02
CA LYS A 426 4.26 6.76 16.81
C LYS A 426 4.10 7.84 17.85
N GLY A 427 5.20 8.28 18.41
CA GLY A 427 5.14 9.27 19.47
C GLY A 427 6.27 10.27 19.44
N VAL A 428 5.98 11.43 20.02
CA VAL A 428 6.95 12.49 20.30
C VAL A 428 7.18 12.57 21.79
N ILE A 429 8.43 12.82 22.18
CA ILE A 429 8.79 13.15 23.55
C ILE A 429 9.13 14.63 23.59
N VAL A 430 8.43 15.38 24.42
CA VAL A 430 8.67 16.79 24.66
C VAL A 430 9.21 17.01 26.07
N VAL A 431 9.70 18.19 26.39
CA VAL A 431 10.11 18.58 27.73
C VAL A 431 9.06 19.50 28.34
N ALA A 432 8.76 19.28 29.61
CA ALA A 432 7.84 20.12 30.37
C ALA A 432 8.41 20.50 31.73
N LYS A 433 8.14 21.73 32.15
CA LYS A 433 8.39 22.20 33.52
C LYS A 433 7.18 21.85 34.39
N ILE A 434 7.41 21.30 35.55
CA ILE A 434 6.34 21.12 36.55
C ILE A 434 6.15 22.44 37.28
N ILE A 435 4.91 22.94 37.33
CA ILE A 435 4.56 24.23 37.91
C ILE A 435 3.82 24.14 39.24
N GLN A 436 3.05 23.05 39.46
CA GLN A 436 2.26 22.88 40.68
C GLN A 436 2.05 21.39 41.04
N ASN A 437 1.66 21.16 42.29
CA ASN A 437 1.14 19.89 42.82
C ASN A 437 2.15 18.74 43.00
N LEU A 438 3.42 19.04 43.22
CA LEU A 438 4.44 18.02 43.53
C LEU A 438 4.07 17.08 44.68
N GLU A 439 3.41 17.59 45.72
CA GLU A 439 3.04 16.82 46.93
C GLU A 439 1.90 15.82 46.69
N GLN A 440 1.14 15.98 45.61
CA GLN A 440 -0.06 15.16 45.34
C GLN A 440 0.24 13.88 44.57
N ILE A 441 1.44 13.71 44.02
CA ILE A 441 1.80 12.62 43.10
C ILE A 441 1.52 11.25 43.72
N ASP A 442 1.93 11.03 44.95
CA ASP A 442 1.76 9.76 45.68
C ASP A 442 0.28 9.34 45.80
N GLY A 443 -0.58 10.26 46.13
CA GLY A 443 -2.02 10.00 46.28
C GLY A 443 -2.69 9.65 44.96
N VAL A 444 -2.30 10.31 43.86
CA VAL A 444 -2.88 10.11 42.54
C VAL A 444 -2.42 8.81 41.90
N ILE A 445 -1.14 8.47 42.00
CA ILE A 445 -0.60 7.21 41.45
C ILE A 445 -1.25 6.01 42.12
N LYS A 446 -1.42 6.02 43.45
CA LYS A 446 -2.09 4.95 44.18
C LYS A 446 -3.56 4.80 43.76
N LYS A 447 -4.27 5.88 43.52
CA LYS A 447 -5.69 5.89 43.17
C LYS A 447 -5.98 5.48 41.73
N ARG A 448 -5.18 5.91 40.77
CA ARG A 448 -5.42 5.70 39.31
C ARG A 448 -4.90 4.37 38.79
N GLY A 449 -3.90 3.77 39.38
CA GLY A 449 -3.45 2.41 39.12
C GLY A 449 -2.79 2.17 37.73
N LYS A 450 -2.35 3.22 37.04
CA LYS A 450 -1.59 3.10 35.79
C LYS A 450 -0.11 2.82 36.06
N HIS A 451 0.41 3.44 37.11
CA HIS A 451 1.76 3.26 37.59
C HIS A 451 1.74 2.66 39.01
N GLU A 452 2.79 1.92 39.38
CA GLU A 452 2.92 1.35 40.74
C GLU A 452 3.73 2.24 41.67
N LYS A 453 4.70 2.97 41.15
CA LYS A 453 5.55 3.91 41.84
C LYS A 453 6.14 4.95 40.90
N TYR A 454 6.67 6.02 41.47
CA TYR A 454 7.45 7.02 40.76
C TYR A 454 8.79 7.25 41.47
N LYS A 455 9.72 7.92 40.76
CA LYS A 455 11.02 8.29 41.25
C LYS A 455 11.46 9.61 40.64
N TRP A 456 12.19 10.39 41.41
CA TRP A 456 12.94 11.53 40.89
C TRP A 456 14.33 11.06 40.53
N ILE A 457 14.84 11.41 39.34
CA ILE A 457 16.15 11.06 38.86
C ILE A 457 16.98 12.32 38.57
N THR A 458 18.20 12.35 39.04
CA THR A 458 19.19 13.40 38.80
C THR A 458 20.14 12.95 37.67
N GLU A 459 20.92 13.87 37.10
CA GLU A 459 21.91 13.58 36.07
C GLU A 459 22.91 12.48 36.51
N GLN A 460 23.36 12.54 37.77
CA GLN A 460 24.35 11.59 38.32
C GLN A 460 23.79 10.17 38.47
N GLU A 461 22.49 10.04 38.67
CA GLU A 461 21.82 8.74 38.83
C GLU A 461 21.55 8.02 37.52
N ILE A 462 21.68 8.69 36.36
CA ILE A 462 21.38 8.07 35.05
C ILE A 462 22.33 6.91 34.77
N GLU A 463 23.62 7.07 35.05
CA GLU A 463 24.62 6.04 34.74
C GLU A 463 24.43 4.80 35.64
N THR A 464 24.08 4.99 36.87
CA THR A 464 23.87 3.91 37.86
C THR A 464 22.45 3.32 37.82
N PHE A 465 21.59 3.81 36.93
CA PHE A 465 20.20 3.32 36.84
C PHE A 465 20.16 1.97 36.09
N ASP A 466 19.96 0.86 36.82
CA ASP A 466 19.99 -0.50 36.30
C ASP A 466 18.61 -1.13 36.15
N GLU A 467 17.54 -0.45 36.56
CA GLU A 467 16.19 -0.99 36.48
C GLU A 467 15.68 -1.02 34.98
N PRO A 468 14.90 -2.03 34.62
CA PRO A 468 14.33 -2.11 33.27
C PRO A 468 13.48 -0.89 32.90
N ALA A 469 13.75 -0.29 31.75
CA ALA A 469 13.08 0.91 31.26
C ALA A 469 12.69 0.76 29.78
N ILE A 470 11.89 1.69 29.28
CA ILE A 470 11.56 1.77 27.85
C ILE A 470 12.82 2.02 27.01
N ASN A 471 12.75 1.68 25.72
CA ASN A 471 13.86 1.93 24.79
C ASN A 471 14.25 3.41 24.77
N ASP A 472 15.54 3.70 24.59
CA ASP A 472 16.11 5.05 24.52
C ASP A 472 15.88 5.92 25.78
N PHE A 473 15.49 5.30 26.90
CA PHE A 473 15.19 6.00 28.14
C PHE A 473 16.40 6.79 28.67
N LYS A 474 17.57 6.14 28.82
CA LYS A 474 18.78 6.79 29.31
C LYS A 474 19.28 7.87 28.35
N ASP A 475 19.21 7.62 27.05
CA ASP A 475 19.66 8.56 26.03
C ASP A 475 18.78 9.81 26.01
N THR A 476 17.48 9.64 26.19
CA THR A 476 16.53 10.77 26.31
C THR A 476 16.83 11.59 27.56
N LEU A 477 17.08 10.97 28.73
CA LEU A 477 17.47 11.66 29.95
C LEU A 477 18.78 12.42 29.78
N LYS A 478 19.81 11.76 29.27
CA LYS A 478 21.12 12.40 29.00
C LYS A 478 20.95 13.63 28.15
N LYS A 479 20.15 13.54 27.09
CA LYS A 479 19.89 14.65 26.19
C LYS A 479 19.22 15.83 26.91
N VAL A 480 18.21 15.55 27.75
CA VAL A 480 17.55 16.59 28.53
C VAL A 480 18.51 17.28 29.47
N PHE A 481 19.33 16.54 30.23
CA PHE A 481 20.29 17.14 31.18
C PHE A 481 21.42 17.89 30.46
N THR A 482 21.92 17.38 29.34
CA THR A 482 22.93 18.08 28.53
C THR A 482 22.43 19.41 27.99
N MET A 483 21.14 19.47 27.62
CA MET A 483 20.51 20.67 27.09
C MET A 483 19.78 21.50 28.15
N TRP A 484 19.92 21.16 29.45
CA TRP A 484 19.13 21.75 30.54
C TRP A 484 19.14 23.28 30.52
N ASP A 485 20.34 23.87 30.50
CA ASP A 485 20.48 25.33 30.49
C ASP A 485 19.93 25.99 29.21
N GLU A 486 19.99 25.30 28.07
CA GLU A 486 19.39 25.79 26.83
C GLU A 486 17.85 25.75 26.89
N ILE A 487 17.31 24.66 27.47
CA ILE A 487 15.87 24.41 27.55
C ILE A 487 15.19 25.37 28.55
N PHE A 488 15.84 25.61 29.72
CA PHE A 488 15.21 26.34 30.82
C PHE A 488 15.79 27.76 31.07
N LYS A 489 16.72 28.23 30.21
CA LYS A 489 17.12 29.64 30.27
C LYS A 489 15.92 30.51 29.94
N GLU A 490 15.42 31.22 30.91
CA GLU A 490 14.54 32.36 30.69
C GLU A 490 15.30 33.41 29.87
N LYS A 491 14.73 33.77 28.71
CA LYS A 491 15.15 34.98 27.95
C LYS A 491 14.35 36.16 28.45
#